data_53b431e306289008aa3eb3fb8b8555d6
#
_entry.id   53b431e306289008aa3eb3fb8b8555d6
#
_cell.length_a   1.000
_cell.length_b   1.000
_cell.length_c   1.000
_cell.angle_alpha   90.00
_cell.angle_beta   90.00
_cell.angle_gamma   90.00
#
_symmetry.space_group_name_H-M   'P 1'
#
loop_
_entity.id
_entity.type
_entity.pdbx_description
1 polymer ?
#
loop_
_entity_poly.entity_id
_entity_poly.type
_entity_poly.pdbx_seq_one_letter_code
_entity_poly.pdbx_strand_id
1 'polypeptide(L)'
;MTDNSAPAPETKSGPRVALFVTCLVDLFRPSIGFAAVKLLEDAGCRVEVPSQQVCCGQPAYNSGDAASARRIAKQVIETFTGFDYVVGPSGSCMATIRKEYPAMFKDDAAWDAQARALAERSYELMSFLTDVLGVSTAKVHFQGHATYHDSCSGLRSLGIKEQPRRLLSAVDGLTLTEQQDSETCCGFGGTFCVKYPEISVKMVSDKVGNIDMTGADTLLGGDLGCLMNIAGRLRRLGKTVRVYHAAEVLAGMADRAGIGDPETR
;
A
#
# COMPACT_ATOMS: atom_id res chain seq x y z
N MET A 1 -26.56 10.46 46.90
CA MET A 1 -26.71 10.62 45.45
C MET A 1 -25.29 10.79 44.90
N THR A 2 -24.67 9.71 44.48
CA THR A 2 -23.32 9.72 43.91
C THR A 2 -23.48 9.87 42.40
N ASP A 3 -23.05 11.04 41.92
CA ASP A 3 -23.01 11.35 40.48
C ASP A 3 -21.96 10.43 39.82
N ASN A 4 -22.45 9.46 39.02
CA ASN A 4 -21.66 8.48 38.31
C ASN A 4 -21.67 8.85 36.81
N SER A 5 -21.27 10.10 36.52
CA SER A 5 -21.03 10.50 35.12
C SER A 5 -19.71 9.91 34.68
N ALA A 6 -19.77 8.87 33.82
CA ALA A 6 -18.61 8.35 33.11
C ALA A 6 -17.96 9.49 32.31
N PRO A 7 -16.61 9.63 32.31
CA PRO A 7 -15.93 10.65 31.52
C PRO A 7 -16.26 10.47 30.06
N ALA A 8 -16.62 11.56 29.37
CA ALA A 8 -16.81 11.57 27.93
C ALA A 8 -15.53 11.07 27.23
N PRO A 9 -15.61 10.30 26.15
CA PRO A 9 -14.43 9.82 25.46
C PRO A 9 -13.59 11.02 25.01
N GLU A 10 -12.32 11.02 25.41
CA GLU A 10 -11.34 12.04 24.99
C GLU A 10 -11.32 12.05 23.45
N THR A 11 -11.74 13.15 22.85
CA THR A 11 -11.65 13.34 21.40
C THR A 11 -10.17 13.44 21.05
N LYS A 12 -9.61 12.38 20.44
CA LYS A 12 -8.23 12.39 19.89
C LYS A 12 -8.07 13.65 19.05
N SER A 13 -7.12 14.50 19.38
CA SER A 13 -6.90 15.83 18.78
C SER A 13 -6.16 15.79 17.44
N GLY A 14 -5.83 14.59 16.91
CA GLY A 14 -5.03 14.40 15.70
C GLY A 14 -5.79 14.62 14.39
N PRO A 15 -5.06 14.63 13.25
CA PRO A 15 -5.66 14.82 11.94
C PRO A 15 -6.68 13.72 11.63
N ARG A 16 -7.73 14.09 10.88
CA ARG A 16 -8.78 13.19 10.44
C ARG A 16 -8.37 12.53 9.12
N VAL A 17 -8.00 11.26 9.19
CA VAL A 17 -7.46 10.49 8.07
C VAL A 17 -8.49 9.49 7.57
N ALA A 18 -8.83 9.56 6.28
CA ALA A 18 -9.58 8.50 5.62
C ALA A 18 -8.61 7.41 5.12
N LEU A 19 -8.84 6.16 5.53
CA LEU A 19 -8.09 5.04 4.96
C LEU A 19 -8.72 4.59 3.65
N PHE A 20 -7.95 4.68 2.57
CA PHE A 20 -8.26 4.04 1.29
C PHE A 20 -7.75 2.60 1.32
N VAL A 21 -8.60 1.64 1.70
CA VAL A 21 -8.19 0.25 1.97
C VAL A 21 -7.62 -0.45 0.73
N THR A 22 -8.09 -0.11 -0.44
CA THR A 22 -7.85 -0.75 -1.74
C THR A 22 -8.57 -2.09 -1.95
N CYS A 23 -9.03 -2.33 -3.16
CA CYS A 23 -9.84 -3.51 -3.47
C CYS A 23 -9.09 -4.85 -3.25
N LEU A 24 -7.78 -4.89 -3.55
CA LEU A 24 -7.00 -6.12 -3.36
C LEU A 24 -6.78 -6.42 -1.87
N VAL A 25 -6.53 -5.39 -1.06
CA VAL A 25 -6.36 -5.55 0.39
C VAL A 25 -7.66 -6.06 1.01
N ASP A 26 -8.77 -5.43 0.69
CA ASP A 26 -10.09 -5.82 1.21
C ASP A 26 -10.45 -7.27 0.87
N LEU A 27 -10.21 -7.68 -0.39
CA LEU A 27 -10.59 -9.01 -0.88
C LEU A 27 -9.64 -10.14 -0.48
N PHE A 28 -8.32 -9.88 -0.44
CA PHE A 28 -7.33 -10.95 -0.34
C PHE A 28 -6.47 -10.92 0.92
N ARG A 29 -6.27 -9.75 1.52
CA ARG A 29 -5.42 -9.62 2.71
C ARG A 29 -5.89 -8.48 3.63
N PRO A 30 -7.07 -8.58 4.26
CA PRO A 30 -7.62 -7.52 5.12
C PRO A 30 -6.69 -7.11 6.29
N SER A 31 -5.80 -8.00 6.72
CA SER A 31 -4.79 -7.71 7.76
C SER A 31 -3.93 -6.48 7.44
N ILE A 32 -3.66 -6.21 6.15
CA ILE A 32 -2.93 -5.00 5.73
C ILE A 32 -3.75 -3.73 6.06
N GLY A 33 -5.07 -3.77 5.86
CA GLY A 33 -5.97 -2.67 6.22
C GLY A 33 -5.97 -2.41 7.73
N PHE A 34 -6.10 -3.48 8.53
CA PHE A 34 -6.03 -3.36 9.99
C PHE A 34 -4.66 -2.88 10.48
N ALA A 35 -3.57 -3.35 9.87
CA ALA A 35 -2.23 -2.85 10.15
C ALA A 35 -2.09 -1.36 9.85
N ALA A 36 -2.65 -0.90 8.72
CA ALA A 36 -2.64 0.51 8.36
C ALA A 36 -3.43 1.36 9.36
N VAL A 37 -4.62 0.91 9.79
CA VAL A 37 -5.39 1.58 10.86
C VAL A 37 -4.56 1.71 12.12
N LYS A 38 -3.99 0.58 12.59
CA LYS A 38 -3.16 0.57 13.80
C LYS A 38 -1.99 1.55 13.72
N LEU A 39 -1.23 1.54 12.64
CA LEU A 39 -0.07 2.42 12.44
C LEU A 39 -0.46 3.91 12.44
N LEU A 40 -1.57 4.25 11.79
CA LEU A 40 -2.07 5.62 11.76
C LEU A 40 -2.60 6.07 13.13
N GLU A 41 -3.31 5.20 13.85
CA GLU A 41 -3.81 5.50 15.20
C GLU A 41 -2.69 5.61 16.24
N ASP A 42 -1.68 4.72 16.16
CA ASP A 42 -0.48 4.78 16.99
C ASP A 42 0.32 6.07 16.74
N ALA A 43 0.24 6.61 15.52
CA ALA A 43 0.82 7.90 15.16
C ALA A 43 -0.08 9.11 15.51
N GLY A 44 -1.19 8.90 16.22
CA GLY A 44 -2.07 9.95 16.74
C GLY A 44 -3.18 10.41 15.80
N CYS A 45 -3.41 9.74 14.68
CA CYS A 45 -4.48 10.08 13.75
C CYS A 45 -5.86 9.61 14.25
N ARG A 46 -6.90 10.28 13.79
CA ARG A 46 -8.29 9.78 13.86
C ARG A 46 -8.60 9.12 12.52
N VAL A 47 -8.66 7.79 12.51
CA VAL A 47 -8.84 7.02 11.28
C VAL A 47 -10.31 6.71 11.04
N GLU A 48 -10.77 6.96 9.83
CA GLU A 48 -12.09 6.57 9.35
C GLU A 48 -11.93 5.72 8.08
N VAL A 49 -12.79 4.72 7.94
CA VAL A 49 -12.82 3.84 6.76
C VAL A 49 -14.18 4.03 6.09
N PRO A 50 -14.29 4.88 5.04
CA PRO A 50 -15.56 5.12 4.37
C PRO A 50 -16.11 3.84 3.76
N SER A 51 -17.34 3.45 4.11
CA SER A 51 -17.96 2.21 3.63
C SER A 51 -18.36 2.25 2.14
N GLN A 52 -18.50 3.45 1.57
CA GLN A 52 -18.85 3.67 0.17
C GLN A 52 -17.65 3.64 -0.77
N GLN A 53 -16.44 3.42 -0.25
CA GLN A 53 -15.24 3.41 -1.09
C GLN A 53 -15.26 2.27 -2.12
N VAL A 54 -14.67 2.54 -3.26
CA VAL A 54 -14.56 1.61 -4.38
C VAL A 54 -13.11 1.47 -4.83
N CYS A 55 -12.84 0.68 -5.87
CA CYS A 55 -11.53 0.60 -6.49
C CYS A 55 -11.01 1.98 -6.92
N CYS A 56 -9.67 2.19 -6.94
CA CYS A 56 -9.08 3.43 -7.46
C CYS A 56 -9.29 3.64 -8.98
N GLY A 57 -9.80 2.64 -9.70
CA GLY A 57 -10.03 2.74 -11.14
C GLY A 57 -8.81 2.46 -12.01
N GLN A 58 -7.64 2.17 -11.44
CA GLN A 58 -6.42 1.88 -12.21
C GLN A 58 -6.60 0.80 -13.28
N PRO A 59 -7.29 -0.33 -13.04
CA PRO A 59 -7.51 -1.34 -14.08
C PRO A 59 -8.26 -0.83 -15.30
N ALA A 60 -9.28 0.00 -15.11
CA ALA A 60 -10.02 0.64 -16.19
C ALA A 60 -9.13 1.63 -16.95
N TYR A 61 -8.41 2.49 -16.22
CA TYR A 61 -7.47 3.45 -16.78
C TYR A 61 -6.39 2.78 -17.64
N ASN A 62 -5.70 1.77 -17.10
CA ASN A 62 -4.64 1.02 -17.79
C ASN A 62 -5.17 0.20 -19.00
N SER A 63 -6.48 -0.06 -19.03
CA SER A 63 -7.12 -0.76 -20.15
C SER A 63 -7.62 0.17 -21.25
N GLY A 64 -7.48 1.49 -21.07
CA GLY A 64 -7.98 2.50 -22.02
C GLY A 64 -9.49 2.77 -21.90
N ASP A 65 -10.18 2.21 -20.88
CA ASP A 65 -11.60 2.50 -20.61
C ASP A 65 -11.73 3.82 -19.82
N ALA A 66 -11.54 4.91 -20.54
CA ALA A 66 -11.58 6.26 -19.95
C ALA A 66 -12.94 6.59 -19.31
N ALA A 67 -14.04 6.09 -19.88
CA ALA A 67 -15.38 6.38 -19.35
C ALA A 67 -15.59 5.75 -17.98
N SER A 68 -15.26 4.46 -17.82
CA SER A 68 -15.34 3.79 -16.52
C SER A 68 -14.32 4.35 -15.52
N ALA A 69 -13.09 4.64 -15.95
CA ALA A 69 -12.08 5.25 -15.09
C ALA A 69 -12.56 6.60 -14.51
N ARG A 70 -13.11 7.48 -15.35
CA ARG A 70 -13.66 8.78 -14.89
C ARG A 70 -14.86 8.62 -13.95
N ARG A 71 -15.78 7.67 -14.21
CA ARG A 71 -16.92 7.40 -13.33
C ARG A 71 -16.47 6.94 -11.94
N ILE A 72 -15.51 6.01 -11.89
CA ILE A 72 -14.93 5.52 -10.64
C ILE A 72 -14.21 6.65 -9.91
N ALA A 73 -13.40 7.43 -10.61
CA ALA A 73 -12.66 8.55 -10.03
C ALA A 73 -13.58 9.59 -9.39
N LYS A 74 -14.72 9.92 -10.03
CA LYS A 74 -15.74 10.82 -9.46
C LYS A 74 -16.28 10.30 -8.14
N GLN A 75 -16.65 9.02 -8.08
CA GLN A 75 -17.12 8.39 -6.84
C GLN A 75 -16.07 8.42 -5.73
N VAL A 76 -14.79 8.16 -6.05
CA VAL A 76 -13.70 8.25 -5.08
C VAL A 76 -13.53 9.68 -4.59
N ILE A 77 -13.54 10.69 -5.48
CA ILE A 77 -13.44 12.11 -5.10
C ILE A 77 -14.56 12.48 -4.11
N GLU A 78 -15.80 12.12 -4.42
CA GLU A 78 -16.97 12.40 -3.57
C GLU A 78 -16.84 11.70 -2.20
N THR A 79 -16.49 10.40 -2.20
CA THR A 79 -16.36 9.58 -0.97
C THR A 79 -15.31 10.14 -0.01
N PHE A 80 -14.23 10.68 -0.54
CA PHE A 80 -13.08 11.13 0.27
C PHE A 80 -13.05 12.66 0.46
N THR A 81 -14.11 13.37 0.13
CA THR A 81 -14.25 14.81 0.41
C THR A 81 -14.39 15.06 1.91
N GLY A 82 -13.75 16.12 2.40
CA GLY A 82 -13.90 16.60 3.80
C GLY A 82 -12.97 15.93 4.82
N PHE A 83 -12.06 15.05 4.42
CA PHE A 83 -10.97 14.55 5.27
C PHE A 83 -9.72 15.43 5.15
N ASP A 84 -8.92 15.53 6.21
CA ASP A 84 -7.65 16.24 6.17
C ASP A 84 -6.66 15.53 5.25
N TYR A 85 -6.63 14.19 5.35
CA TYR A 85 -5.77 13.33 4.50
C TYR A 85 -6.50 12.07 4.06
N VAL A 86 -6.05 11.52 2.95
CA VAL A 86 -6.44 10.19 2.43
C VAL A 86 -5.18 9.34 2.33
N VAL A 87 -5.14 8.22 3.02
CA VAL A 87 -3.94 7.38 3.09
C VAL A 87 -4.28 5.96 2.65
N GLY A 88 -3.43 5.37 1.82
CA GLY A 88 -3.63 3.99 1.35
C GLY A 88 -2.35 3.16 1.36
N PRO A 89 -2.43 1.86 1.74
CA PRO A 89 -1.30 0.94 1.76
C PRO A 89 -1.02 0.35 0.37
N SER A 90 -0.88 1.21 -0.64
CA SER A 90 -0.62 0.79 -2.01
C SER A 90 -0.08 1.93 -2.84
N GLY A 91 1.17 1.81 -3.28
CA GLY A 91 1.83 2.79 -4.14
C GLY A 91 1.10 2.97 -5.47
N SER A 92 0.56 1.90 -6.07
CA SER A 92 -0.12 1.95 -7.36
C SER A 92 -1.47 2.67 -7.28
N CYS A 93 -2.29 2.38 -6.25
CA CYS A 93 -3.57 3.05 -6.04
C CYS A 93 -3.38 4.54 -5.73
N MET A 94 -2.43 4.87 -4.85
CA MET A 94 -2.17 6.27 -4.48
C MET A 94 -1.54 7.06 -5.62
N ALA A 95 -0.71 6.44 -6.46
CA ALA A 95 -0.23 7.06 -7.70
C ALA A 95 -1.38 7.37 -8.66
N THR A 96 -2.35 6.47 -8.81
CA THR A 96 -3.55 6.70 -9.63
C THR A 96 -4.33 7.92 -9.14
N ILE A 97 -4.59 8.02 -7.84
CA ILE A 97 -5.31 9.17 -7.26
C ILE A 97 -4.48 10.46 -7.42
N ARG A 98 -3.18 10.42 -7.14
CA ARG A 98 -2.33 11.62 -7.14
C ARG A 98 -1.95 12.14 -8.52
N LYS A 99 -1.78 11.26 -9.50
CA LYS A 99 -1.26 11.61 -10.82
C LYS A 99 -2.30 11.50 -11.93
N GLU A 100 -3.06 10.39 -11.95
CA GLU A 100 -3.95 10.12 -13.06
C GLU A 100 -5.29 10.86 -12.93
N TYR A 101 -5.81 11.05 -11.71
CA TYR A 101 -7.07 11.79 -11.54
C TYR A 101 -6.97 13.25 -12.02
N PRO A 102 -5.96 14.05 -11.61
CA PRO A 102 -5.79 15.38 -12.19
C PRO A 102 -5.65 15.36 -13.72
N ALA A 103 -4.91 14.37 -14.26
CA ALA A 103 -4.74 14.24 -15.71
C ALA A 103 -6.05 13.89 -16.43
N MET A 104 -6.90 13.02 -15.83
CA MET A 104 -8.20 12.63 -16.38
C MET A 104 -9.20 13.81 -16.45
N PHE A 105 -9.11 14.75 -15.52
CA PHE A 105 -10.07 15.84 -15.37
C PHE A 105 -9.55 17.21 -15.81
N LYS A 106 -8.33 17.31 -16.35
CA LYS A 106 -7.68 18.58 -16.74
C LYS A 106 -8.55 19.51 -17.62
N ASP A 107 -9.41 18.93 -18.44
CA ASP A 107 -10.29 19.66 -19.35
C ASP A 107 -11.76 19.69 -18.85
N ASP A 108 -12.03 19.32 -17.60
CA ASP A 108 -13.34 19.27 -16.97
C ASP A 108 -13.39 20.26 -15.80
N ALA A 109 -13.84 21.51 -16.07
CA ALA A 109 -13.82 22.58 -15.08
C ALA A 109 -14.57 22.26 -13.78
N ALA A 110 -15.54 21.35 -13.81
CA ALA A 110 -16.31 20.95 -12.62
C ALA A 110 -15.51 19.99 -11.72
N TRP A 111 -14.60 19.19 -12.29
CA TRP A 111 -13.91 18.10 -11.58
C TRP A 111 -12.41 18.31 -11.41
N ASP A 112 -11.77 19.15 -12.23
CA ASP A 112 -10.32 19.38 -12.15
C ASP A 112 -9.89 19.87 -10.76
N ALA A 113 -10.56 20.89 -10.23
CA ALA A 113 -10.23 21.43 -8.92
C ALA A 113 -10.41 20.40 -7.79
N GLN A 114 -11.46 19.58 -7.85
CA GLN A 114 -11.71 18.53 -6.84
C GLN A 114 -10.69 17.39 -6.94
N ALA A 115 -10.34 16.98 -8.16
CA ALA A 115 -9.32 15.95 -8.39
C ALA A 115 -7.95 16.40 -7.87
N ARG A 116 -7.54 17.65 -8.11
CA ARG A 116 -6.30 18.23 -7.57
C ARG A 116 -6.33 18.32 -6.06
N ALA A 117 -7.41 18.83 -5.48
CA ALA A 117 -7.56 18.92 -4.03
C ALA A 117 -7.50 17.55 -3.35
N LEU A 118 -8.05 16.49 -3.95
CA LEU A 118 -7.89 15.13 -3.44
C LEU A 118 -6.44 14.65 -3.60
N ALA A 119 -5.82 14.87 -4.76
CA ALA A 119 -4.45 14.45 -5.04
C ALA A 119 -3.44 15.04 -4.05
N GLU A 120 -3.58 16.31 -3.67
CA GLU A 120 -2.68 17.03 -2.76
C GLU A 120 -2.68 16.43 -1.33
N ARG A 121 -3.85 15.96 -0.85
CA ARG A 121 -3.99 15.38 0.49
C ARG A 121 -3.95 13.85 0.52
N SER A 122 -3.66 13.21 -0.61
CA SER A 122 -3.58 11.74 -0.72
C SER A 122 -2.14 11.25 -0.63
N TYR A 123 -1.88 10.23 0.19
CA TYR A 123 -0.53 9.72 0.46
C TYR A 123 -0.52 8.19 0.48
N GLU A 124 0.60 7.62 0.07
CA GLU A 124 0.90 6.23 0.39
C GLU A 124 1.33 6.13 1.86
N LEU A 125 0.98 5.02 2.52
CA LEU A 125 1.11 4.84 3.96
C LEU A 125 2.52 5.12 4.50
N MET A 126 3.58 4.57 3.87
CA MET A 126 4.95 4.74 4.36
C MET A 126 5.40 6.20 4.24
N SER A 127 5.06 6.85 3.12
CA SER A 127 5.37 8.27 2.94
C SER A 127 4.59 9.17 3.89
N PHE A 128 3.34 8.85 4.19
CA PHE A 128 2.55 9.60 5.15
C PHE A 128 3.12 9.51 6.56
N LEU A 129 3.44 8.30 7.01
CA LEU A 129 4.03 8.09 8.34
C LEU A 129 5.36 8.83 8.51
N THR A 130 6.24 8.78 7.50
CA THR A 130 7.58 9.38 7.60
C THR A 130 7.62 10.86 7.28
N ASP A 131 7.04 11.27 6.15
CA ASP A 131 7.26 12.60 5.58
C ASP A 131 6.23 13.62 6.09
N VAL A 132 5.03 13.15 6.50
CA VAL A 132 3.98 14.02 7.06
C VAL A 132 3.94 13.97 8.59
N LEU A 133 3.98 12.76 9.17
CA LEU A 133 3.87 12.58 10.62
C LEU A 133 5.23 12.50 11.35
N GLY A 134 6.35 12.39 10.61
CA GLY A 134 7.68 12.33 11.19
C GLY A 134 7.98 11.06 11.99
N VAL A 135 7.25 9.97 11.72
CA VAL A 135 7.48 8.67 12.38
C VAL A 135 8.84 8.12 11.95
N SER A 136 9.69 7.82 12.92
CA SER A 136 11.05 7.29 12.70
C SER A 136 11.36 6.05 13.52
N THR A 137 10.44 5.61 14.38
CA THR A 137 10.63 4.46 15.28
C THR A 137 9.53 3.43 15.08
N ALA A 138 9.89 2.14 15.19
CA ALA A 138 8.95 1.03 15.26
C ALA A 138 9.18 0.31 16.59
N LYS A 139 8.14 0.24 17.43
CA LYS A 139 8.20 -0.47 18.73
C LYS A 139 7.75 -1.91 18.57
N VAL A 140 8.31 -2.60 17.58
CA VAL A 140 7.95 -3.98 17.23
C VAL A 140 9.21 -4.81 17.04
N HIS A 141 9.06 -6.10 17.28
CA HIS A 141 10.10 -7.10 17.04
C HIS A 141 9.67 -7.99 15.87
N PHE A 142 10.57 -8.21 14.93
CA PHE A 142 10.39 -9.19 13.85
C PHE A 142 11.74 -9.81 13.54
N GLN A 143 11.92 -11.08 13.94
CA GLN A 143 13.16 -11.81 13.66
C GLN A 143 13.16 -12.29 12.22
N GLY A 144 14.07 -11.79 11.38
CA GLY A 144 14.18 -12.20 9.99
C GLY A 144 15.27 -11.48 9.20
N HIS A 145 15.67 -12.11 8.11
CA HIS A 145 16.50 -11.52 7.07
C HIS A 145 15.62 -11.19 5.86
N ALA A 146 15.33 -9.92 5.67
CA ALA A 146 14.41 -9.48 4.65
C ALA A 146 15.08 -8.75 3.49
N THR A 147 14.39 -8.72 2.36
CA THR A 147 14.64 -7.80 1.26
C THR A 147 13.38 -7.04 0.91
N TYR A 148 13.50 -5.88 0.28
CA TYR A 148 12.35 -5.02 -0.03
C TYR A 148 12.11 -4.91 -1.55
N HIS A 149 10.85 -5.03 -1.96
CA HIS A 149 10.42 -4.76 -3.32
C HIS A 149 9.89 -3.34 -3.46
N ASP A 150 10.58 -2.51 -4.24
CA ASP A 150 10.11 -1.20 -4.64
C ASP A 150 9.06 -1.34 -5.76
N SER A 151 7.79 -1.01 -5.45
CA SER A 151 6.76 -0.99 -6.49
C SER A 151 7.03 0.14 -7.48
N CYS A 152 6.87 -0.13 -8.78
CA CYS A 152 7.21 0.85 -9.82
C CYS A 152 6.43 2.18 -9.67
N SER A 153 5.15 2.11 -9.29
CA SER A 153 4.34 3.32 -9.07
C SER A 153 4.74 4.06 -7.79
N GLY A 154 5.03 3.33 -6.70
CA GLY A 154 5.56 3.94 -5.48
C GLY A 154 6.86 4.67 -5.74
N LEU A 155 7.81 3.99 -6.37
CA LEU A 155 9.15 4.52 -6.66
C LEU A 155 9.10 5.68 -7.68
N ARG A 156 8.58 5.42 -8.89
CA ARG A 156 8.72 6.34 -10.03
C ARG A 156 7.69 7.47 -10.03
N SER A 157 6.46 7.18 -9.58
CA SER A 157 5.38 8.17 -9.58
C SER A 157 5.30 8.97 -8.29
N LEU A 158 5.65 8.36 -7.15
CA LEU A 158 5.51 8.97 -5.83
C LEU A 158 6.85 9.28 -5.13
N GLY A 159 8.00 8.78 -5.65
CA GLY A 159 9.32 9.00 -5.05
C GLY A 159 9.55 8.24 -3.74
N ILE A 160 8.83 7.14 -3.54
CA ILE A 160 8.91 6.34 -2.32
C ILE A 160 10.02 5.30 -2.46
N LYS A 161 11.12 5.49 -1.73
CA LYS A 161 12.27 4.59 -1.67
C LYS A 161 12.82 4.50 -0.25
N GLU A 162 13.19 5.62 0.32
CA GLU A 162 13.83 5.71 1.64
C GLU A 162 12.83 5.55 2.80
N GLN A 163 11.58 5.92 2.59
CA GLN A 163 10.55 5.90 3.63
C GLN A 163 10.35 4.51 4.24
N PRO A 164 10.07 3.45 3.46
CA PRO A 164 9.94 2.11 4.04
C PRO A 164 11.24 1.60 4.68
N ARG A 165 12.40 1.94 4.11
CA ARG A 165 13.70 1.53 4.66
C ARG A 165 13.95 2.15 6.03
N ARG A 166 13.64 3.44 6.18
CA ARG A 166 13.76 4.16 7.45
C ARG A 166 12.89 3.54 8.54
N LEU A 167 11.64 3.19 8.23
CA LEU A 167 10.75 2.54 9.19
C LEU A 167 11.18 1.12 9.51
N LEU A 168 11.57 0.34 8.52
CA LEU A 168 11.97 -1.05 8.69
C LEU A 168 13.31 -1.19 9.42
N SER A 169 14.24 -0.25 9.26
CA SER A 169 15.50 -0.23 10.00
C SER A 169 15.34 -0.03 11.52
N ALA A 170 14.18 0.47 11.95
CA ALA A 170 13.83 0.64 13.35
C ALA A 170 13.16 -0.60 13.96
N VAL A 171 12.89 -1.66 13.19
CA VAL A 171 12.29 -2.91 13.67
C VAL A 171 13.38 -3.78 14.32
N ASP A 172 13.18 -4.11 15.59
CA ASP A 172 14.12 -4.96 16.32
C ASP A 172 14.16 -6.38 15.74
N GLY A 173 15.36 -6.94 15.57
CA GLY A 173 15.59 -8.28 15.01
C GLY A 173 15.52 -8.39 13.48
N LEU A 174 15.16 -7.32 12.75
CA LEU A 174 15.08 -7.31 11.30
C LEU A 174 16.40 -6.86 10.66
N THR A 175 16.95 -7.70 9.78
CA THR A 175 18.06 -7.32 8.88
C THR A 175 17.50 -7.11 7.48
N LEU A 176 17.77 -5.96 6.86
CA LEU A 176 17.35 -5.63 5.50
C LEU A 176 18.55 -5.67 4.54
N THR A 177 18.46 -6.48 3.49
CA THR A 177 19.46 -6.53 2.40
C THR A 177 18.83 -6.05 1.09
N GLU A 178 19.48 -5.11 0.44
CA GLU A 178 19.02 -4.58 -0.85
C GLU A 178 19.20 -5.59 -1.98
N GLN A 179 18.24 -5.62 -2.89
CA GLN A 179 18.35 -6.40 -4.11
C GLN A 179 19.27 -5.69 -5.12
N GLN A 180 20.07 -6.45 -5.83
CA GLN A 180 20.61 -5.97 -7.09
C GLN A 180 19.42 -5.70 -8.04
N ASP A 181 19.43 -4.57 -8.75
CA ASP A 181 18.31 -4.14 -9.60
C ASP A 181 16.95 -4.11 -8.85
N SER A 182 16.94 -3.51 -7.64
CA SER A 182 15.74 -3.37 -6.79
C SER A 182 14.55 -2.76 -7.54
N GLU A 183 14.81 -1.94 -8.55
CA GLU A 183 13.83 -1.22 -9.36
C GLU A 183 13.21 -2.06 -10.50
N THR A 184 13.63 -3.34 -10.67
CA THR A 184 13.01 -4.26 -11.62
C THR A 184 11.55 -4.48 -11.28
N CYS A 185 10.68 -4.29 -12.29
CA CYS A 185 9.23 -4.42 -12.14
C CYS A 185 8.82 -5.86 -11.82
N CYS A 186 7.82 -6.02 -10.95
CA CYS A 186 7.26 -7.32 -10.59
C CYS A 186 6.43 -7.99 -11.70
N GLY A 187 6.11 -7.28 -12.79
CA GLY A 187 5.31 -7.80 -13.89
C GLY A 187 3.80 -7.87 -13.64
N PHE A 188 3.28 -7.41 -12.49
CA PHE A 188 1.84 -7.44 -12.21
C PHE A 188 1.04 -6.49 -13.12
N GLY A 189 1.34 -5.17 -13.06
CA GLY A 189 0.75 -4.13 -13.92
C GLY A 189 -0.78 -4.07 -13.93
N GLY A 190 -1.46 -4.49 -12.85
CA GLY A 190 -2.91 -4.59 -12.79
C GLY A 190 -3.43 -5.67 -13.76
N THR A 191 -3.99 -5.25 -14.90
CA THR A 191 -4.48 -6.16 -15.94
C THR A 191 -3.38 -6.70 -16.87
N PHE A 192 -2.15 -6.18 -16.80
CA PHE A 192 -1.05 -6.56 -17.69
C PHE A 192 -0.68 -8.04 -17.54
N CYS A 193 -0.58 -8.57 -16.32
CA CYS A 193 -0.24 -9.97 -16.09
C CYS A 193 -1.27 -10.97 -16.68
N VAL A 194 -2.52 -10.52 -16.88
CA VAL A 194 -3.57 -11.32 -17.53
C VAL A 194 -3.52 -11.18 -19.05
N LYS A 195 -3.28 -9.96 -19.55
CA LYS A 195 -3.24 -9.68 -21.01
C LYS A 195 -1.96 -10.18 -21.66
N TYR A 196 -0.84 -10.15 -20.94
CA TYR A 196 0.49 -10.52 -21.44
C TYR A 196 1.21 -11.47 -20.48
N PRO A 197 0.65 -12.68 -20.25
CA PRO A 197 1.13 -13.58 -19.19
C PRO A 197 2.59 -14.01 -19.38
N GLU A 198 3.02 -14.26 -20.61
CA GLU A 198 4.39 -14.71 -20.90
C GLU A 198 5.42 -13.62 -20.55
N ILE A 199 5.14 -12.37 -20.89
CA ILE A 199 6.00 -11.23 -20.55
C ILE A 199 6.02 -11.03 -19.04
N SER A 200 4.85 -11.06 -18.39
CA SER A 200 4.72 -10.96 -16.94
C SER A 200 5.52 -12.04 -16.21
N VAL A 201 5.44 -13.29 -16.67
CA VAL A 201 6.19 -14.43 -16.11
C VAL A 201 7.70 -14.21 -16.25
N LYS A 202 8.18 -13.69 -17.38
CA LYS A 202 9.61 -13.38 -17.55
C LYS A 202 10.05 -12.30 -16.55
N MET A 203 9.30 -11.20 -16.46
CA MET A 203 9.61 -10.09 -15.56
C MET A 203 9.65 -10.52 -14.09
N VAL A 204 8.62 -11.26 -13.64
CA VAL A 204 8.57 -11.73 -12.25
C VAL A 204 9.62 -12.80 -11.96
N SER A 205 10.06 -13.57 -12.97
CA SER A 205 11.14 -14.54 -12.80
C SER A 205 12.49 -13.85 -12.59
N ASP A 206 12.77 -12.78 -13.33
CA ASP A 206 13.96 -11.96 -13.16
C ASP A 206 13.96 -11.32 -11.74
N LYS A 207 12.80 -10.80 -11.31
CA LYS A 207 12.65 -10.26 -9.95
C LYS A 207 12.90 -11.32 -8.87
N VAL A 208 12.40 -12.54 -9.04
CA VAL A 208 12.67 -13.66 -8.12
C VAL A 208 14.17 -14.01 -8.09
N GLY A 209 14.85 -13.99 -9.24
CA GLY A 209 16.29 -14.17 -9.30
C GLY A 209 17.04 -13.13 -8.46
N ASN A 210 16.65 -11.85 -8.55
CA ASN A 210 17.23 -10.77 -7.74
C ASN A 210 16.96 -10.96 -6.23
N ILE A 211 15.78 -11.47 -5.87
CA ILE A 211 15.44 -11.81 -4.46
C ILE A 211 16.32 -12.94 -3.95
N ASP A 212 16.45 -14.02 -4.72
CA ASP A 212 17.28 -15.18 -4.34
C ASP A 212 18.74 -14.80 -4.09
N MET A 213 19.30 -13.89 -4.88
CA MET A 213 20.69 -13.44 -4.70
C MET A 213 20.94 -12.70 -3.39
N THR A 214 19.90 -12.19 -2.72
CA THR A 214 20.05 -11.55 -1.40
C THR A 214 20.24 -12.53 -0.26
N GLY A 215 19.87 -13.80 -0.45
CA GLY A 215 19.81 -14.81 0.62
C GLY A 215 18.74 -14.53 1.68
N ALA A 216 17.82 -13.59 1.43
CA ALA A 216 16.77 -13.25 2.36
C ALA A 216 15.71 -14.37 2.47
N ASP A 217 15.24 -14.62 3.67
CA ASP A 217 14.14 -15.55 3.95
C ASP A 217 12.75 -14.89 3.84
N THR A 218 12.73 -13.56 3.74
CA THR A 218 11.52 -12.77 3.75
C THR A 218 11.56 -11.66 2.68
N LEU A 219 10.48 -11.52 1.91
CA LEU A 219 10.25 -10.40 1.00
C LEU A 219 9.23 -9.45 1.62
N LEU A 220 9.56 -8.17 1.67
CA LEU A 220 8.66 -7.09 2.07
C LEU A 220 8.34 -6.17 0.89
N GLY A 221 7.23 -5.45 0.98
CA GLY A 221 6.84 -4.44 -0.01
C GLY A 221 5.62 -3.65 0.42
N GLY A 222 5.31 -2.59 -0.30
CA GLY A 222 4.19 -1.67 -0.02
C GLY A 222 3.05 -1.72 -1.04
N ASP A 223 2.94 -2.80 -1.84
CA ASP A 223 1.88 -2.94 -2.84
C ASP A 223 1.46 -4.41 -2.99
N LEU A 224 0.24 -4.73 -2.53
CA LEU A 224 -0.24 -6.11 -2.48
C LEU A 224 -0.28 -6.78 -3.86
N GLY A 225 -0.61 -6.05 -4.92
CA GLY A 225 -0.64 -6.60 -6.27
C GLY A 225 0.73 -7.11 -6.72
N CYS A 226 1.79 -6.35 -6.45
CA CYS A 226 3.16 -6.78 -6.69
C CYS A 226 3.51 -8.02 -5.86
N LEU A 227 3.21 -7.98 -4.57
CA LEU A 227 3.54 -9.06 -3.63
C LEU A 227 2.83 -10.38 -4.01
N MET A 228 1.56 -10.33 -4.42
CA MET A 228 0.82 -11.51 -4.88
C MET A 228 1.45 -12.12 -6.14
N ASN A 229 1.87 -11.31 -7.11
CA ASN A 229 2.51 -11.80 -8.32
C ASN A 229 3.85 -12.47 -8.03
N ILE A 230 4.68 -11.84 -7.17
CA ILE A 230 5.98 -12.39 -6.76
C ILE A 230 5.78 -13.67 -5.93
N ALA A 231 4.89 -13.66 -4.92
CA ALA A 231 4.59 -14.83 -4.09
C ALA A 231 4.12 -16.02 -4.93
N GLY A 232 3.21 -15.79 -5.87
CA GLY A 232 2.76 -16.82 -6.80
C GLY A 232 3.90 -17.42 -7.64
N ARG A 233 4.89 -16.60 -8.04
CA ARG A 233 6.05 -17.09 -8.79
C ARG A 233 7.03 -17.84 -7.90
N LEU A 234 7.34 -17.33 -6.71
CA LEU A 234 8.17 -18.00 -5.70
C LEU A 234 7.66 -19.43 -5.45
N ARG A 235 6.35 -19.58 -5.18
CA ARG A 235 5.73 -20.90 -4.97
C ARG A 235 5.90 -21.84 -6.17
N ARG A 236 5.63 -21.35 -7.39
CA ARG A 236 5.78 -22.17 -8.60
C ARG A 236 7.21 -22.63 -8.84
N LEU A 237 8.18 -21.91 -8.31
CA LEU A 237 9.62 -22.27 -8.36
C LEU A 237 10.08 -23.05 -7.12
N GLY A 238 9.19 -23.44 -6.21
CA GLY A 238 9.53 -24.19 -4.99
C GLY A 238 10.36 -23.39 -3.98
N LYS A 239 10.30 -22.07 -4.01
CA LYS A 239 11.04 -21.20 -3.09
C LYS A 239 10.28 -21.02 -1.76
N THR A 240 11.04 -20.94 -0.66
CA THR A 240 10.53 -20.85 0.71
C THR A 240 10.52 -19.42 1.27
N VAL A 241 10.80 -18.42 0.44
CA VAL A 241 10.78 -17.00 0.85
C VAL A 241 9.37 -16.60 1.26
N ARG A 242 9.20 -16.15 2.50
CA ARG A 242 7.92 -15.64 3.02
C ARG A 242 7.68 -14.23 2.47
N VAL A 243 6.43 -13.89 2.21
CA VAL A 243 6.07 -12.59 1.62
C VAL A 243 5.08 -11.87 2.53
N TYR A 244 5.42 -10.65 2.97
CA TYR A 244 4.54 -9.82 3.80
C TYR A 244 4.46 -8.39 3.27
N HIS A 245 3.34 -7.74 3.56
CA HIS A 245 3.26 -6.29 3.39
C HIS A 245 4.01 -5.60 4.53
N ALA A 246 4.79 -4.55 4.20
CA ALA A 246 5.58 -3.84 5.21
C ALA A 246 4.75 -3.31 6.38
N ALA A 247 3.50 -2.92 6.13
CA ALA A 247 2.58 -2.47 7.18
C ALA A 247 2.31 -3.57 8.22
N GLU A 248 2.22 -4.85 7.82
CA GLU A 248 1.97 -5.96 8.75
C GLU A 248 3.16 -6.13 9.70
N VAL A 249 4.39 -6.04 9.19
CA VAL A 249 5.61 -6.11 10.01
C VAL A 249 5.68 -4.91 10.96
N LEU A 250 5.50 -3.70 10.45
CA LEU A 250 5.57 -2.47 11.26
C LEU A 250 4.49 -2.39 12.34
N ALA A 251 3.33 -3.01 12.10
CA ALA A 251 2.24 -3.08 13.08
C ALA A 251 2.38 -4.24 14.08
N GLY A 252 3.39 -5.14 13.92
CA GLY A 252 3.52 -6.35 14.71
C GLY A 252 2.44 -7.39 14.41
N MET A 253 1.94 -7.45 13.18
CA MET A 253 0.84 -8.32 12.72
C MET A 253 1.30 -9.36 11.67
N ALA A 254 2.60 -9.60 11.53
CA ALA A 254 3.17 -10.59 10.61
C ALA A 254 3.36 -11.98 11.28
N ASP A 255 2.46 -12.32 12.19
CA ASP A 255 2.38 -13.60 12.92
C ASP A 255 1.62 -14.70 12.14
N ARG A 256 0.99 -14.32 11.04
CA ARG A 256 0.21 -15.21 10.17
C ARG A 256 1.06 -15.72 9.01
N ALA A 257 0.52 -16.75 8.32
CA ALA A 257 1.09 -17.23 7.07
C ALA A 257 1.32 -16.10 6.06
N GLY A 258 2.40 -16.16 5.29
CA GLY A 258 2.75 -15.16 4.29
C GLY A 258 1.72 -15.06 3.16
N ILE A 259 1.83 -14.00 2.36
CA ILE A 259 1.02 -13.81 1.15
C ILE A 259 1.30 -14.97 0.18
N GLY A 260 0.25 -15.65 -0.25
CA GLY A 260 0.34 -16.79 -1.17
C GLY A 260 0.57 -18.14 -0.51
N ASP A 261 0.72 -18.22 0.81
CA ASP A 261 0.80 -19.49 1.52
C ASP A 261 -0.55 -20.22 1.55
N PRO A 262 -0.57 -21.57 1.59
CA PRO A 262 -1.80 -22.35 1.54
C PRO A 262 -2.77 -22.06 2.70
N GLU A 263 -2.28 -21.66 3.86
CA GLU A 263 -3.06 -21.39 5.08
C GLU A 263 -3.80 -20.05 5.04
N THR A 264 -3.56 -19.22 4.02
CA THR A 264 -4.21 -17.90 3.87
C THR A 264 -5.41 -17.89 2.94
N ARG A 265 -5.96 -19.07 2.61
CA ARG A 265 -7.17 -19.22 1.78
C ARG A 265 -8.44 -19.21 2.62
#